data_f7ad1b8aac2c080d7ab6eccab432b852
#
_entry.id   f7ad1b8aac2c080d7ab6eccab432b852
#
_cell.length_a   1.000
_cell.length_b   1.000
_cell.length_c   1.000
_cell.angle_alpha   90.00
_cell.angle_beta   90.00
_cell.angle_gamma   90.00
#
_symmetry.space_group_name_H-M   'P 1'
#
loop_
_entity.id
_entity.type
_entity.pdbx_description
1 polymer ?
#
loop_
_entity_poly.entity_id
_entity_poly.type
_entity_poly.pdbx_seq_one_letter_code
_entity_poly.pdbx_strand_id
1 'polypeptide(L)'
;DRRQSCARRHLCDGRRTAVGTAIATVPPGLENKVEDTVFQMMAGAVAVLNEAGCALVGGHTGEGRELALGFAINGLIDATLAGVLRKGGMRPGDALILSKPLGTGTLFAAHARLQARGRWIDAALESMQRSNRAAASCLVAHGARACTDLIGFGLLGHLVEMTRPSGVDAEIDLAALPLLDGAAETAAAGILSSLQPANVRLRRALRNQPEALHHPNYPLLFDPQTAGGLLASV
;
A
#
# COMPACT_ATOMS: atom_id res chain seq x y z
N ASP A 1 2.16 -6.78 -7.85
CA ASP A 1 1.50 -5.80 -7.02
C ASP A 1 1.30 -6.21 -5.57
N ARG A 2 0.61 -7.32 -5.27
CA ARG A 2 0.55 -7.93 -3.93
C ARG A 2 1.93 -8.35 -3.40
N ARG A 3 2.88 -8.62 -4.26
CA ARG A 3 4.27 -9.01 -3.97
C ARG A 3 5.05 -7.92 -3.28
N GLN A 4 4.97 -6.70 -3.80
CA GLN A 4 5.62 -5.54 -3.19
C GLN A 4 5.01 -5.21 -1.83
N SER A 5 3.70 -5.44 -1.63
CA SER A 5 3.03 -5.24 -0.35
C SER A 5 3.61 -6.12 0.76
N CYS A 6 3.91 -7.39 0.46
CA CYS A 6 4.48 -8.32 1.45
C CYS A 6 5.93 -7.96 1.83
N ALA A 7 6.77 -7.73 0.84
CA ALA A 7 8.16 -7.30 1.07
C ALA A 7 8.25 -5.95 1.79
N ARG A 8 7.28 -5.05 1.56
CA ARG A 8 7.19 -3.74 2.20
C ARG A 8 6.89 -3.80 3.69
N ARG A 9 6.03 -4.71 4.13
CA ARG A 9 5.74 -4.90 5.56
C ARG A 9 7.00 -5.27 6.33
N HIS A 10 7.81 -6.16 5.77
CA HIS A 10 9.09 -6.51 6.39
C HIS A 10 10.08 -5.35 6.45
N LEU A 11 10.08 -4.47 5.46
CA LEU A 11 10.94 -3.29 5.45
C LEU A 11 10.52 -2.25 6.50
N CYS A 12 9.22 -2.05 6.71
CA CYS A 12 8.71 -1.15 7.76
C CYS A 12 9.09 -1.60 9.17
N ASP A 13 9.18 -2.92 9.38
CA ASP A 13 9.47 -3.50 10.69
C ASP A 13 10.97 -3.62 11.00
N GLY A 14 11.87 -3.03 10.21
CA GLY A 14 13.32 -3.15 10.37
C GLY A 14 13.87 -4.56 10.12
N ARG A 15 13.10 -5.40 9.43
CA ARG A 15 13.46 -6.78 9.12
C ARG A 15 14.25 -6.85 7.83
N ARG A 16 15.22 -7.79 7.76
CA ARG A 16 15.85 -8.18 6.50
C ARG A 16 15.07 -9.35 5.91
N THR A 17 14.55 -9.21 4.70
CA THR A 17 13.96 -10.33 3.97
C THR A 17 15.02 -11.38 3.71
N ALA A 18 14.71 -12.62 4.01
CA ALA A 18 15.64 -13.73 3.83
C ALA A 18 15.13 -14.74 2.82
N VAL A 19 13.91 -15.22 2.99
CA VAL A 19 13.31 -16.24 2.13
C VAL A 19 11.81 -15.97 1.92
N GLY A 20 11.32 -16.39 0.76
CA GLY A 20 9.91 -16.32 0.41
C GLY A 20 9.41 -17.61 -0.21
N THR A 21 8.13 -17.90 0.02
CA THR A 21 7.39 -18.91 -0.73
C THR A 21 6.23 -18.26 -1.44
N ALA A 22 5.84 -18.80 -2.62
CA ALA A 22 4.77 -18.27 -3.44
C ALA A 22 3.59 -19.25 -3.50
N ILE A 23 2.37 -18.69 -3.53
CA ILE A 23 1.16 -19.42 -3.88
C ILE A 23 0.53 -18.72 -5.07
N ALA A 24 0.39 -19.43 -6.17
CA ALA A 24 -0.27 -18.97 -7.37
C ALA A 24 -1.55 -19.78 -7.62
N THR A 25 -2.62 -19.09 -7.99
CA THR A 25 -3.86 -19.71 -8.49
C THR A 25 -4.10 -19.18 -9.89
N VAL A 26 -4.36 -20.09 -10.83
CA VAL A 26 -4.52 -19.75 -12.25
C VAL A 26 -5.83 -20.34 -12.75
N PRO A 27 -6.66 -19.57 -13.48
CA PRO A 27 -7.84 -20.13 -14.13
C PRO A 27 -7.46 -21.21 -15.13
N PRO A 28 -8.27 -22.29 -15.25
CA PRO A 28 -8.07 -23.30 -16.27
C PRO A 28 -8.18 -22.68 -17.66
N GLY A 29 -7.33 -23.12 -18.59
CA GLY A 29 -7.26 -22.58 -19.93
C GLY A 29 -6.35 -23.39 -20.83
N LEU A 30 -6.06 -22.88 -22.03
CA LEU A 30 -5.08 -23.48 -22.93
C LEU A 30 -3.71 -23.49 -22.23
N GLU A 31 -3.03 -24.63 -22.30
CA GLU A 31 -1.76 -24.89 -21.61
C GLU A 31 -0.73 -23.78 -21.84
N ASN A 32 -0.51 -23.37 -23.09
CA ASN A 32 0.41 -22.31 -23.45
C ASN A 32 0.05 -20.93 -22.84
N LYS A 33 -1.24 -20.66 -22.63
CA LYS A 33 -1.70 -19.41 -22.00
C LYS A 33 -1.53 -19.46 -20.49
N VAL A 34 -1.79 -20.60 -19.87
CA VAL A 34 -1.56 -20.83 -18.45
C VAL A 34 -0.07 -20.70 -18.14
N GLU A 35 0.79 -21.37 -18.95
CA GLU A 35 2.23 -21.30 -18.82
C GLU A 35 2.76 -19.86 -18.93
N ASP A 36 2.37 -19.12 -20.00
CA ASP A 36 2.78 -17.71 -20.17
C ASP A 36 2.31 -16.84 -18.98
N THR A 37 1.09 -17.01 -18.52
CA THR A 37 0.55 -16.26 -17.40
C THR A 37 1.37 -16.49 -16.11
N VAL A 38 1.66 -17.76 -15.79
CA VAL A 38 2.46 -18.13 -14.62
C VAL A 38 3.88 -17.60 -14.77
N PHE A 39 4.47 -17.74 -15.96
CA PHE A 39 5.82 -17.24 -16.24
C PHE A 39 5.91 -15.72 -16.01
N GLN A 40 5.02 -14.93 -16.59
CA GLN A 40 5.01 -13.47 -16.43
C GLN A 40 4.82 -13.06 -14.96
N MET A 41 3.91 -13.72 -14.26
CA MET A 41 3.69 -13.47 -12.83
C MET A 41 4.94 -13.76 -12.01
N MET A 42 5.57 -14.90 -12.25
CA MET A 42 6.74 -15.32 -11.47
C MET A 42 7.99 -14.55 -11.86
N ALA A 43 8.20 -14.22 -13.13
CA ALA A 43 9.31 -13.38 -13.58
C ALA A 43 9.31 -12.03 -12.87
N GLY A 44 8.15 -11.34 -12.87
CA GLY A 44 8.03 -10.09 -12.14
C GLY A 44 8.16 -10.24 -10.60
N ALA A 45 7.75 -11.39 -10.03
CA ALA A 45 7.94 -11.68 -8.62
C ALA A 45 9.42 -11.84 -8.26
N VAL A 46 10.13 -12.68 -9.04
CA VAL A 46 11.55 -12.98 -8.82
C VAL A 46 12.39 -11.72 -8.96
N ALA A 47 12.09 -10.84 -9.94
CA ALA A 47 12.78 -9.58 -10.08
C ALA A 47 12.71 -8.74 -8.79
N VAL A 48 11.52 -8.57 -8.21
CA VAL A 48 11.33 -7.81 -6.96
C VAL A 48 11.97 -8.50 -5.75
N LEU A 49 11.87 -9.83 -5.67
CA LEU A 49 12.49 -10.59 -4.58
C LEU A 49 14.00 -10.52 -4.63
N ASN A 50 14.60 -10.62 -5.82
CA ASN A 50 16.05 -10.49 -6.01
C ASN A 50 16.54 -9.08 -5.62
N GLU A 51 15.85 -8.02 -6.03
CA GLU A 51 16.16 -6.66 -5.60
C GLU A 51 16.09 -6.51 -4.07
N ALA A 52 15.13 -7.18 -3.44
CA ALA A 52 15.01 -7.21 -1.99
C ALA A 52 16.02 -8.11 -1.27
N GLY A 53 16.85 -8.89 -2.00
CA GLY A 53 17.74 -9.88 -1.42
C GLY A 53 17.02 -11.06 -0.77
N CYS A 54 15.82 -11.41 -1.28
CA CYS A 54 14.95 -12.45 -0.75
C CYS A 54 14.92 -13.64 -1.71
N ALA A 55 15.45 -14.78 -1.27
CA ALA A 55 15.42 -16.01 -2.08
C ALA A 55 13.99 -16.59 -2.14
N LEU A 56 13.53 -16.93 -3.34
CA LEU A 56 12.32 -17.74 -3.50
C LEU A 56 12.70 -19.21 -3.33
N VAL A 57 12.28 -19.81 -2.23
CA VAL A 57 12.70 -21.17 -1.84
C VAL A 57 11.65 -22.24 -2.07
N GLY A 58 10.46 -21.88 -2.54
CA GLY A 58 9.39 -22.82 -2.84
C GLY A 58 8.06 -22.14 -3.06
N GLY A 59 7.03 -22.96 -3.18
CA GLY A 59 5.67 -22.49 -3.38
C GLY A 59 4.74 -23.59 -3.86
N HIS A 60 3.55 -23.18 -4.28
CA HIS A 60 2.54 -24.05 -4.85
C HIS A 60 1.75 -23.32 -5.93
N THR A 61 1.37 -24.03 -7.00
CA THR A 61 0.47 -23.54 -8.03
C THR A 61 -0.77 -24.43 -8.05
N GLY A 62 -1.94 -23.82 -8.00
CA GLY A 62 -3.23 -24.52 -8.08
C GLY A 62 -4.14 -23.89 -9.11
N GLU A 63 -5.19 -24.61 -9.48
CA GLU A 63 -6.26 -24.09 -10.32
C GLU A 63 -7.33 -23.39 -9.49
N GLY A 64 -7.95 -22.36 -10.06
CA GLY A 64 -9.04 -21.63 -9.44
C GLY A 64 -9.76 -20.72 -10.43
N ARG A 65 -10.88 -20.12 -10.00
CA ARG A 65 -11.69 -19.27 -10.88
C ARG A 65 -11.02 -17.95 -11.25
N GLU A 66 -10.18 -17.44 -10.37
CA GLU A 66 -9.54 -16.13 -10.50
C GLU A 66 -8.03 -16.26 -10.41
N LEU A 67 -7.35 -15.39 -11.14
CA LEU A 67 -5.91 -15.26 -11.06
C LEU A 67 -5.53 -14.66 -9.71
N ALA A 68 -4.76 -15.38 -8.90
CA ALA A 68 -4.25 -14.91 -7.62
C ALA A 68 -2.77 -15.25 -7.42
N LEU A 69 -2.04 -14.34 -6.77
CA LEU A 69 -0.65 -14.55 -6.40
C LEU A 69 -0.42 -14.02 -4.99
N GLY A 70 0.06 -14.88 -4.11
CA GLY A 70 0.40 -14.55 -2.73
C GLY A 70 1.82 -14.98 -2.38
N PHE A 71 2.38 -14.36 -1.33
CA PHE A 71 3.71 -14.71 -0.82
C PHE A 71 3.67 -14.80 0.70
N ALA A 72 4.35 -15.79 1.24
CA ALA A 72 4.79 -15.81 2.63
C ALA A 72 6.27 -15.44 2.66
N ILE A 73 6.57 -14.30 3.27
CA ILE A 73 7.94 -13.77 3.37
C ILE A 73 8.41 -13.90 4.82
N ASN A 74 9.56 -14.54 5.00
CA ASN A 74 10.23 -14.62 6.28
C ASN A 74 11.46 -13.72 6.26
N GLY A 75 11.74 -13.06 7.39
CA GLY A 75 12.87 -12.17 7.53
C GLY A 75 13.52 -12.30 8.89
N LEU A 76 14.73 -11.80 9.00
CA LEU A 76 15.48 -11.73 10.24
C LEU A 76 15.32 -10.33 10.83
N ILE A 77 15.10 -10.25 12.11
CA ILE A 77 15.12 -9.00 12.88
C ILE A 77 16.23 -9.07 13.91
N ASP A 78 16.76 -7.90 14.27
CA ASP A 78 17.70 -7.80 15.38
C ASP A 78 17.06 -8.27 16.68
N ALA A 79 17.77 -9.04 17.48
CA ALA A 79 17.28 -9.56 18.75
C ALA A 79 16.91 -8.44 19.75
N THR A 80 17.54 -7.27 19.64
CA THR A 80 17.24 -6.09 20.45
C THR A 80 16.00 -5.35 19.97
N LEU A 81 15.40 -5.74 18.84
CA LEU A 81 14.32 -5.06 18.16
C LEU A 81 14.66 -3.59 17.77
N ALA A 82 15.94 -3.25 17.70
CA ALA A 82 16.38 -1.93 17.25
C ALA A 82 15.95 -1.68 15.82
N GLY A 83 15.37 -0.50 15.56
CA GLY A 83 14.88 -0.11 14.25
C GLY A 83 13.55 -0.76 13.82
N VAL A 84 12.90 -1.52 14.70
CA VAL A 84 11.55 -2.06 14.43
C VAL A 84 10.51 -0.98 14.66
N LEU A 85 9.89 -0.51 13.57
CA LEU A 85 8.79 0.44 13.63
C LEU A 85 7.47 -0.29 13.82
N ARG A 86 6.70 0.12 14.84
CA ARG A 86 5.38 -0.41 15.16
C ARG A 86 4.29 0.56 14.71
N LYS A 87 3.06 0.10 14.65
CA LYS A 87 1.92 0.99 14.36
C LYS A 87 1.66 1.98 15.51
N GLY A 88 1.82 1.56 16.76
CA GLY A 88 1.72 2.42 17.94
C GLY A 88 3.06 3.07 18.30
N GLY A 89 2.99 4.16 19.08
CA GLY A 89 4.16 4.92 19.53
C GLY A 89 4.16 6.38 19.11
N MET A 90 3.13 6.86 18.41
CA MET A 90 2.95 8.28 18.09
C MET A 90 2.85 9.12 19.36
N ARG A 91 3.32 10.36 19.28
CA ARG A 91 3.26 11.33 20.39
C ARG A 91 2.65 12.65 19.90
N PRO A 92 2.02 13.42 20.79
CA PRO A 92 1.61 14.78 20.47
C PRO A 92 2.81 15.62 20.00
N GLY A 93 2.62 16.34 18.89
CA GLY A 93 3.67 17.15 18.26
C GLY A 93 4.45 16.43 17.16
N ASP A 94 4.27 15.13 16.98
CA ASP A 94 4.85 14.41 15.85
C ASP A 94 4.26 14.91 14.52
N ALA A 95 5.10 14.95 13.49
CA ALA A 95 4.66 15.17 12.11
C ALA A 95 4.29 13.84 11.44
N LEU A 96 3.20 13.85 10.66
CA LEU A 96 2.82 12.73 9.82
C LEU A 96 3.50 12.84 8.45
N ILE A 97 4.22 11.79 8.07
CA ILE A 97 4.92 11.72 6.78
C ILE A 97 4.31 10.61 5.94
N LEU A 98 3.96 10.96 4.70
CA LEU A 98 3.49 10.03 3.69
C LEU A 98 4.54 9.90 2.58
N SER A 99 5.09 8.70 2.39
CA SER A 99 6.24 8.50 1.49
C SER A 99 5.89 8.36 0.00
N LYS A 100 4.60 8.21 -0.34
CA LYS A 100 4.10 8.16 -1.72
C LYS A 100 2.74 8.84 -1.82
N PRO A 101 2.41 9.43 -2.98
CA PRO A 101 1.11 10.05 -3.20
C PRO A 101 -0.02 9.02 -3.22
N LEU A 102 -1.25 9.50 -2.93
CA LEU A 102 -2.50 8.74 -2.95
C LEU A 102 -3.17 8.77 -4.32
N GLY A 103 -4.08 7.83 -4.57
CA GLY A 103 -4.96 7.87 -5.74
C GLY A 103 -4.93 6.61 -6.61
N THR A 104 -4.17 5.56 -6.24
CA THR A 104 -4.09 4.36 -7.08
C THR A 104 -5.44 3.67 -7.22
N GLY A 105 -6.28 3.66 -6.18
CA GLY A 105 -7.59 3.00 -6.23
C GLY A 105 -8.55 3.67 -7.21
N THR A 106 -8.72 4.99 -7.11
CA THR A 106 -9.60 5.75 -8.01
C THR A 106 -9.07 5.75 -9.45
N LEU A 107 -7.75 5.86 -9.66
CA LEU A 107 -7.13 5.84 -11.00
C LEU A 107 -7.34 4.50 -11.70
N PHE A 108 -7.13 3.37 -11.02
CA PHE A 108 -7.39 2.05 -11.61
C PHE A 108 -8.88 1.78 -11.81
N ALA A 109 -9.76 2.34 -10.97
CA ALA A 109 -11.20 2.31 -11.21
C ALA A 109 -11.59 3.10 -12.48
N ALA A 110 -10.96 4.24 -12.72
CA ALA A 110 -11.13 5.02 -13.94
C ALA A 110 -10.55 4.30 -15.16
N HIS A 111 -9.40 3.64 -15.01
CA HIS A 111 -8.79 2.84 -16.09
C HIS A 111 -9.69 1.68 -16.51
N ALA A 112 -10.26 0.94 -15.56
CA ALA A 112 -11.18 -0.14 -15.84
C ALA A 112 -12.47 0.31 -16.57
N ARG A 113 -12.83 1.61 -16.43
CA ARG A 113 -13.95 2.25 -17.11
C ARG A 113 -13.56 2.97 -18.40
N LEU A 114 -12.29 2.85 -18.83
CA LEU A 114 -11.71 3.55 -19.99
C LEU A 114 -11.80 5.09 -19.89
N GLN A 115 -11.75 5.63 -18.67
CA GLN A 115 -11.87 7.05 -18.37
C GLN A 115 -10.58 7.67 -17.82
N ALA A 116 -9.51 6.87 -17.65
CA ALA A 116 -8.20 7.37 -17.23
C ALA A 116 -7.35 7.78 -18.44
N ARG A 117 -6.55 8.84 -18.26
CA ARG A 117 -5.50 9.19 -19.23
C ARG A 117 -4.32 8.22 -19.03
N GLY A 118 -3.70 7.75 -20.14
CA GLY A 118 -2.58 6.79 -20.10
C GLY A 118 -1.46 7.26 -19.15
N ARG A 119 -1.04 8.54 -19.26
CA ARG A 119 0.01 9.11 -18.41
C ARG A 119 -0.26 9.01 -16.89
N TRP A 120 -1.54 9.04 -16.47
CA TRP A 120 -1.89 8.90 -15.07
C TRP A 120 -1.65 7.48 -14.57
N ILE A 121 -1.95 6.52 -15.44
CA ILE A 121 -1.73 5.09 -15.15
C ILE A 121 -0.24 4.77 -15.14
N ASP A 122 0.53 5.32 -16.08
CA ASP A 122 1.98 5.15 -16.14
C ASP A 122 2.63 5.69 -14.85
N ALA A 123 2.27 6.90 -14.40
CA ALA A 123 2.76 7.49 -13.16
C ALA A 123 2.35 6.66 -11.92
N ALA A 124 1.11 6.12 -11.90
CA ALA A 124 0.66 5.25 -10.84
C ALA A 124 1.47 3.95 -10.80
N LEU A 125 1.71 3.33 -11.95
CA LEU A 125 2.53 2.11 -12.06
C LEU A 125 3.97 2.36 -11.62
N GLU A 126 4.58 3.47 -12.04
CA GLU A 126 5.93 3.86 -11.59
C GLU A 126 5.98 4.01 -10.06
N SER A 127 5.02 4.73 -9.48
CA SER A 127 4.92 4.87 -8.02
C SER A 127 4.76 3.52 -7.33
N MET A 128 3.93 2.63 -7.89
CA MET A 128 3.70 1.29 -7.34
C MET A 128 4.95 0.40 -7.40
N GLN A 129 5.76 0.50 -8.44
CA GLN A 129 6.99 -0.27 -8.60
C GLN A 129 8.11 0.21 -7.68
N ARG A 130 8.09 1.47 -7.27
CA ARG A 130 9.11 2.01 -6.35
C ARG A 130 9.08 1.30 -5.00
N SER A 131 10.21 0.73 -4.61
CA SER A 131 10.39 0.06 -3.30
C SER A 131 10.27 1.07 -2.14
N ASN A 132 9.69 0.64 -1.02
CA ASN A 132 9.65 1.44 0.20
C ASN A 132 10.93 1.31 1.05
N ARG A 133 11.95 0.55 0.60
CA ARG A 133 13.18 0.31 1.36
C ARG A 133 13.90 1.61 1.75
N ALA A 134 14.12 2.49 0.78
CA ALA A 134 14.80 3.77 1.04
C ALA A 134 14.01 4.65 2.01
N ALA A 135 12.69 4.72 1.85
CA ALA A 135 11.82 5.45 2.76
C ALA A 135 11.86 4.87 4.18
N ALA A 136 11.77 3.55 4.32
CA ALA A 136 11.86 2.89 5.62
C ALA A 136 13.22 3.17 6.32
N SER A 137 14.32 3.05 5.59
CA SER A 137 15.66 3.34 6.13
C SER A 137 15.79 4.81 6.56
N CYS A 138 15.27 5.73 5.75
CA CYS A 138 15.25 7.15 6.07
C CYS A 138 14.43 7.43 7.35
N LEU A 139 13.24 6.88 7.45
CA LEU A 139 12.37 7.03 8.61
C LEU A 139 13.04 6.51 9.90
N VAL A 140 13.66 5.36 9.85
CA VAL A 140 14.42 4.81 11.00
C VAL A 140 15.59 5.74 11.38
N ALA A 141 16.36 6.19 10.39
CA ALA A 141 17.51 7.07 10.62
C ALA A 141 17.11 8.42 11.23
N HIS A 142 15.88 8.90 10.99
CA HIS A 142 15.36 10.15 11.52
C HIS A 142 14.43 9.96 12.74
N GLY A 143 14.47 8.79 13.36
CA GLY A 143 13.80 8.56 14.64
C GLY A 143 12.29 8.43 14.57
N ALA A 144 11.75 7.94 13.45
CA ALA A 144 10.34 7.64 13.34
C ALA A 144 9.88 6.75 14.49
N ARG A 145 8.75 7.09 15.11
CA ARG A 145 8.21 6.42 16.32
C ARG A 145 7.17 5.38 15.97
N ALA A 146 6.38 5.64 14.94
CA ALA A 146 5.34 4.73 14.47
C ALA A 146 5.32 4.71 12.95
N CYS A 147 4.97 3.57 12.37
CA CYS A 147 4.91 3.42 10.91
C CYS A 147 3.95 2.29 10.51
N THR A 148 3.29 2.47 9.38
CA THR A 148 2.51 1.43 8.70
C THR A 148 2.64 1.57 7.20
N ASP A 149 2.45 0.49 6.45
CA ASP A 149 2.25 0.53 5.01
C ASP A 149 0.82 0.97 4.68
N LEU A 150 0.66 1.75 3.62
CA LEU A 150 -0.62 2.27 3.19
C LEU A 150 -1.17 1.44 2.04
N ILE A 151 -2.22 0.66 2.32
CA ILE A 151 -2.82 -0.26 1.35
C ILE A 151 -4.36 -0.18 1.33
N GLY A 152 -5.06 -1.30 1.34
CA GLY A 152 -6.47 -1.45 1.08
C GLY A 152 -7.44 -0.66 1.96
N PHE A 153 -7.05 -0.25 3.18
CA PHE A 153 -7.94 0.51 4.09
C PHE A 153 -7.95 2.02 3.87
N GLY A 154 -7.14 2.51 2.92
CA GLY A 154 -6.98 3.94 2.67
C GLY A 154 -6.22 4.66 3.79
N LEU A 155 -5.98 5.97 3.58
CA LEU A 155 -5.21 6.77 4.54
C LEU A 155 -5.84 6.77 5.94
N LEU A 156 -7.15 7.04 6.02
CA LEU A 156 -7.84 7.11 7.31
C LEU A 156 -7.81 5.78 8.05
N GLY A 157 -8.00 4.67 7.34
CA GLY A 157 -7.98 3.35 7.97
C GLY A 157 -6.65 3.03 8.63
N HIS A 158 -5.57 3.27 7.91
CA HIS A 158 -4.23 3.02 8.43
C HIS A 158 -3.82 4.02 9.52
N LEU A 159 -4.25 5.29 9.42
CA LEU A 159 -4.01 6.26 10.49
C LEU A 159 -4.75 5.87 11.78
N VAL A 160 -5.99 5.38 11.69
CA VAL A 160 -6.72 4.85 12.87
C VAL A 160 -6.00 3.66 13.51
N GLU A 161 -5.36 2.80 12.72
CA GLU A 161 -4.53 1.71 13.24
C GLU A 161 -3.26 2.20 13.96
N MET A 162 -2.82 3.44 13.71
CA MET A 162 -1.68 4.06 14.39
C MET A 162 -2.11 4.87 15.61
N THR A 163 -3.17 5.67 15.50
CA THR A 163 -3.63 6.56 16.58
C THR A 163 -4.19 5.79 17.77
N ARG A 164 -4.97 4.74 17.52
CA ARG A 164 -5.58 3.94 18.60
C ARG A 164 -4.56 3.33 19.57
N PRO A 165 -3.56 2.55 19.13
CA PRO A 165 -2.57 1.99 20.04
C PRO A 165 -1.64 3.05 20.63
N SER A 166 -1.58 4.24 20.05
CA SER A 166 -0.79 5.38 20.56
C SER A 166 -1.55 6.21 21.58
N GLY A 167 -2.88 6.12 21.65
CA GLY A 167 -3.71 6.92 22.53
C GLY A 167 -3.70 8.42 22.21
N VAL A 168 -3.51 8.78 20.94
CA VAL A 168 -3.45 10.17 20.48
C VAL A 168 -4.42 10.41 19.32
N ASP A 169 -4.77 11.67 19.08
CA ASP A 169 -5.46 12.11 17.89
C ASP A 169 -4.45 12.55 16.82
N ALA A 170 -4.92 12.69 15.58
CA ALA A 170 -4.14 13.22 14.48
C ALA A 170 -4.96 14.24 13.70
N GLU A 171 -4.29 15.25 13.17
CA GLU A 171 -4.84 16.25 12.28
C GLU A 171 -4.30 16.02 10.87
N ILE A 172 -5.18 16.12 9.87
CA ILE A 172 -4.84 15.99 8.46
C ILE A 172 -5.30 17.25 7.74
N ASP A 173 -4.38 17.95 7.10
CA ASP A 173 -4.72 18.96 6.12
C ASP A 173 -5.06 18.28 4.79
N LEU A 174 -6.33 18.30 4.42
CA LEU A 174 -6.81 17.70 3.18
C LEU A 174 -6.28 18.39 1.91
N ALA A 175 -5.94 19.67 2.01
CA ALA A 175 -5.36 20.42 0.89
C ALA A 175 -3.89 20.04 0.65
N ALA A 176 -3.18 19.63 1.70
CA ALA A 176 -1.77 19.23 1.64
C ALA A 176 -1.55 17.75 1.31
N LEU A 177 -2.61 16.98 1.07
CA LEU A 177 -2.45 15.56 0.70
C LEU A 177 -1.67 15.41 -0.62
N PRO A 178 -0.57 14.67 -0.65
CA PRO A 178 0.12 14.36 -1.88
C PRO A 178 -0.72 13.39 -2.72
N LEU A 179 -1.08 13.81 -3.93
CA LEU A 179 -1.93 13.05 -4.84
C LEU A 179 -1.19 12.70 -6.13
N LEU A 180 -1.52 11.56 -6.70
CA LEU A 180 -1.16 11.21 -8.07
C LEU A 180 -1.94 12.10 -9.05
N ASP A 181 -1.31 12.43 -10.17
CA ASP A 181 -1.97 13.17 -11.24
C ASP A 181 -3.26 12.45 -11.66
N GLY A 182 -4.35 13.20 -11.77
CA GLY A 182 -5.66 12.68 -12.13
C GLY A 182 -6.47 12.08 -10.97
N ALA A 183 -5.89 11.90 -9.79
CA ALA A 183 -6.61 11.31 -8.66
C ALA A 183 -7.74 12.21 -8.15
N ALA A 184 -7.48 13.52 -8.04
CA ALA A 184 -8.51 14.48 -7.63
C ALA A 184 -9.61 14.60 -8.69
N GLU A 185 -9.25 14.65 -9.97
CA GLU A 185 -10.20 14.73 -11.08
C GLU A 185 -11.09 13.50 -11.18
N THR A 186 -10.53 12.30 -11.01
CA THR A 186 -11.33 11.06 -11.03
C THR A 186 -12.25 10.96 -9.81
N ALA A 187 -11.78 11.34 -8.63
CA ALA A 187 -12.61 11.40 -7.42
C ALA A 187 -13.75 12.41 -7.55
N ALA A 188 -13.47 13.61 -8.09
CA ALA A 188 -14.47 14.65 -8.35
C ALA A 188 -15.53 14.21 -9.39
N ALA A 189 -15.14 13.37 -10.35
CA ALA A 189 -16.07 12.74 -11.30
C ALA A 189 -16.88 11.58 -10.68
N GLY A 190 -16.74 11.30 -9.38
CA GLY A 190 -17.44 10.20 -8.69
C GLY A 190 -16.91 8.81 -9.03
N ILE A 191 -15.72 8.73 -9.62
CA ILE A 191 -15.09 7.45 -9.94
C ILE A 191 -14.30 6.97 -8.73
N LEU A 192 -14.84 5.98 -8.05
CA LEU A 192 -14.29 5.46 -6.82
C LEU A 192 -13.97 3.96 -6.97
N SER A 193 -12.97 3.50 -6.21
CA SER A 193 -12.64 2.08 -6.13
C SER A 193 -13.78 1.26 -5.54
N SER A 194 -13.94 0.02 -5.96
CA SER A 194 -14.94 -0.92 -5.44
C SER A 194 -14.80 -1.20 -3.94
N LEU A 195 -13.62 -1.06 -3.36
CA LEU A 195 -13.38 -1.24 -1.93
C LEU A 195 -13.69 0.01 -1.09
N GLN A 196 -13.78 1.19 -1.72
CA GLN A 196 -13.98 2.45 -1.01
C GLN A 196 -15.27 2.49 -0.17
N PRO A 197 -16.43 1.97 -0.59
CA PRO A 197 -17.64 1.97 0.23
C PRO A 197 -17.46 1.26 1.58
N ALA A 198 -16.63 0.21 1.63
CA ALA A 198 -16.29 -0.46 2.88
C ALA A 198 -15.43 0.43 3.78
N ASN A 199 -14.47 1.17 3.20
CA ASN A 199 -13.57 2.06 3.93
C ASN A 199 -14.27 3.31 4.47
N VAL A 200 -15.28 3.83 3.77
CA VAL A 200 -16.08 5.00 4.21
C VAL A 200 -16.76 4.78 5.57
N ARG A 201 -16.96 3.54 6.00
CA ARG A 201 -17.46 3.24 7.35
C ARG A 201 -16.54 3.78 8.46
N LEU A 202 -15.26 4.03 8.18
CA LEU A 202 -14.29 4.61 9.11
C LEU A 202 -14.48 6.12 9.32
N ARG A 203 -15.34 6.80 8.53
CA ARG A 203 -15.68 8.23 8.70
C ARG A 203 -16.10 8.60 10.13
N ARG A 204 -16.65 7.66 10.87
CA ARG A 204 -17.02 7.82 12.29
C ARG A 204 -15.83 8.12 13.22
N ALA A 205 -14.59 7.92 12.76
CA ALA A 205 -13.38 8.30 13.49
C ALA A 205 -13.02 9.79 13.31
N LEU A 206 -13.66 10.50 12.38
CA LEU A 206 -13.45 11.93 12.16
C LEU A 206 -14.33 12.73 13.15
N ARG A 207 -13.71 13.68 13.86
CA ARG A 207 -14.41 14.57 14.81
C ARG A 207 -15.21 15.67 14.09
N ASN A 208 -14.63 16.25 13.03
CA ASN A 208 -15.18 17.34 12.24
C ASN A 208 -15.67 16.86 10.87
N GLN A 209 -16.35 15.71 10.84
CA GLN A 209 -16.86 15.11 9.60
C GLN A 209 -17.73 16.07 8.76
N PRO A 210 -18.65 16.91 9.32
CA PRO A 210 -19.46 17.81 8.52
C PRO A 210 -18.65 18.80 7.68
N GLU A 211 -17.59 19.38 8.25
CA GLU A 211 -16.71 20.32 7.55
C GLU A 211 -15.87 19.59 6.50
N ALA A 212 -15.30 18.44 6.87
CA ALA A 212 -14.44 17.65 6.00
C ALA A 212 -15.16 17.17 4.73
N LEU A 213 -16.45 16.84 4.82
CA LEU A 213 -17.29 16.37 3.69
C LEU A 213 -17.30 17.33 2.50
N HIS A 214 -17.13 18.62 2.72
CA HIS A 214 -17.17 19.66 1.67
C HIS A 214 -15.83 19.79 0.94
N HIS A 215 -14.76 19.18 1.45
CA HIS A 215 -13.46 19.28 0.81
C HIS A 215 -13.36 18.31 -0.38
N PRO A 216 -12.86 18.73 -1.56
CA PRO A 216 -12.80 17.89 -2.76
C PRO A 216 -11.94 16.62 -2.57
N ASN A 217 -10.91 16.67 -1.73
CA ASN A 217 -10.03 15.53 -1.44
C ASN A 217 -10.58 14.58 -0.36
N TYR A 218 -11.73 14.88 0.24
CA TYR A 218 -12.33 14.03 1.28
C TYR A 218 -12.50 12.56 0.85
N PRO A 219 -12.98 12.23 -0.37
CA PRO A 219 -13.10 10.85 -0.80
C PRO A 219 -11.77 10.09 -0.82
N LEU A 220 -10.65 10.79 -1.05
CA LEU A 220 -9.31 10.20 -1.15
C LEU A 220 -8.76 9.71 0.19
N LEU A 221 -9.33 10.14 1.33
CA LEU A 221 -9.02 9.56 2.64
C LEU A 221 -9.34 8.06 2.72
N PHE A 222 -10.31 7.62 1.95
CA PHE A 222 -10.84 6.26 1.96
C PHE A 222 -10.39 5.45 0.74
N ASP A 223 -9.66 6.08 -0.19
CA ASP A 223 -9.21 5.43 -1.42
C ASP A 223 -8.21 4.31 -1.10
N PRO A 224 -8.51 3.05 -1.44
CA PRO A 224 -7.59 1.95 -1.20
C PRO A 224 -6.35 2.11 -2.06
N GLN A 225 -5.18 1.94 -1.47
CA GLN A 225 -3.93 2.02 -2.21
C GLN A 225 -3.42 0.64 -2.59
N THR A 226 -2.96 0.51 -3.83
CA THR A 226 -2.20 -0.65 -4.27
C THR A 226 -0.74 -0.27 -4.30
N ALA A 227 0.08 -1.04 -3.60
CA ALA A 227 1.51 -0.77 -3.50
C ALA A 227 1.83 0.65 -3.02
N GLY A 228 1.04 1.18 -2.08
CA GLY A 228 1.18 2.52 -1.52
C GLY A 228 2.48 2.74 -0.74
N GLY A 229 2.63 3.93 -0.21
CA GLY A 229 3.79 4.34 0.57
C GLY A 229 3.75 3.86 2.01
N LEU A 230 4.61 4.45 2.82
CA LEU A 230 4.61 4.36 4.26
C LEU A 230 3.94 5.61 4.84
N LEU A 231 3.13 5.40 5.86
CA LEU A 231 2.65 6.45 6.75
C LEU A 231 3.43 6.35 8.05
N ALA A 232 4.12 7.39 8.44
CA ALA A 232 4.96 7.41 9.63
C ALA A 232 4.74 8.66 10.48
N SER A 233 5.04 8.54 11.77
CA SER A 233 5.09 9.61 12.76
C SER A 233 6.55 9.83 13.15
N VAL A 234 7.03 11.07 13.04
CA VAL A 234 8.42 11.50 13.28
C VAL A 234 8.45 12.66 14.25
#